data_9927d1f614eaa0fe48b4613c9afd9e08
#
_entry.id   9927d1f614eaa0fe48b4613c9afd9e08
#
_cell.length_a   1.000
_cell.length_b   1.000
_cell.length_c   1.000
_cell.angle_alpha   90.00
_cell.angle_beta   90.00
_cell.angle_gamma   90.00
#
_symmetry.space_group_name_H-M   'P 1'
#
loop_
_entity.id
_entity.type
_entity.pdbx_description
1 polymer ?
#
loop_
_entity_poly.entity_id
_entity_poly.type
_entity_poly.pdbx_seq_one_letter_code
_entity_poly.pdbx_strand_id
1 'polypeptide(L)' 'LYVGDEVWVVDYKTGLKHEVIPRQYLRQMTLYKLLLSMIYPNKSVRCALLWTAAVTLQIIDDGLLDESAFGSYI' A
#
# COMPACT_ATOMS: atom_id res chain seq x y z
N LEU A 1 2.03 8.26 6.46
CA LEU A 1 3.18 7.37 6.71
C LEU A 1 3.42 7.22 8.21
N TYR A 2 3.40 6.02 8.69
CA TYR A 2 3.72 5.69 10.07
C TYR A 2 4.98 4.83 10.10
N VAL A 3 5.95 5.23 10.90
CA VAL A 3 7.23 4.50 11.03
C VAL A 3 7.40 4.08 12.48
N GLY A 4 7.37 2.77 12.72
CA GLY A 4 7.61 2.13 14.00
C GLY A 4 8.43 0.88 13.77
N ASP A 5 8.05 -0.24 14.38
CA ASP A 5 8.66 -1.54 14.10
C ASP A 5 8.39 -1.96 12.65
N GLU A 6 7.21 -1.60 12.14
CA GLU A 6 6.87 -1.73 10.73
C GLU A 6 6.65 -0.34 10.15
N VAL A 7 6.79 -0.21 8.82
CA VAL A 7 6.44 1.01 8.10
C VAL A 7 5.08 0.81 7.47
N TRP A 8 4.15 1.71 7.76
CA TRP A 8 2.80 1.68 7.21
C TRP A 8 2.58 2.84 6.27
N VAL A 9 2.15 2.54 5.06
CA VAL A 9 1.69 3.52 4.09
C VAL A 9 0.18 3.49 4.07
N VAL A 10 -0.44 4.59 4.44
CA VAL A 10 -1.90 4.71 4.43
C VAL A 10 -2.26 5.79 3.43
N ASP A 11 -3.05 5.42 2.43
CA ASP A 11 -3.53 6.35 1.44
C ASP A 11 -5.02 6.63 1.67
N TYR A 12 -5.39 7.91 1.68
CA TYR A 12 -6.77 8.32 1.89
C TYR A 12 -7.52 8.29 0.58
N LYS A 13 -8.66 7.61 0.56
CA LYS A 13 -9.54 7.55 -0.60
C LYS A 13 -10.92 8.09 -0.24
N THR A 14 -11.46 8.94 -1.09
CA THR A 14 -12.84 9.40 -0.95
C THR A 14 -13.78 8.30 -1.46
N GLY A 15 -14.98 8.24 -0.89
CA GLY A 15 -15.97 7.24 -1.28
C GLY A 15 -15.99 6.05 -0.34
N LEU A 16 -16.68 5.00 -0.76
CA LEU A 16 -16.88 3.78 0.02
C LEU A 16 -15.85 2.73 -0.35
N LYS A 17 -15.54 1.87 0.62
CA LYS A 17 -14.62 0.75 0.41
C LYS A 17 -15.08 -0.11 -0.76
N HIS A 18 -14.14 -0.47 -1.64
CA HIS A 18 -14.35 -1.46 -2.68
C HIS A 18 -14.07 -2.86 -2.13
N GLU A 19 -14.90 -3.85 -2.46
CA GLU A 19 -14.62 -5.24 -2.08
C GLU A 19 -13.39 -5.76 -2.80
N VAL A 20 -13.25 -5.38 -4.07
CA VAL A 20 -12.05 -5.67 -4.87
C VAL A 20 -11.32 -4.35 -5.06
N ILE A 21 -10.10 -4.28 -4.57
CA ILE A 21 -9.29 -3.06 -4.68
C ILE A 21 -8.95 -2.81 -6.15
N PRO A 22 -9.24 -1.61 -6.69
CA PRO A 22 -8.89 -1.29 -8.07
C PRO A 22 -7.40 -1.51 -8.34
N ARG A 23 -7.10 -2.08 -9.49
CA ARG A 23 -5.72 -2.44 -9.86
C ARG A 23 -4.79 -1.24 -9.83
N GLN A 24 -5.26 -0.06 -10.21
CA GLN A 24 -4.46 1.16 -10.19
C GLN A 24 -4.02 1.53 -8.77
N TYR A 25 -4.85 1.26 -7.77
CA TYR A 25 -4.48 1.51 -6.36
C TYR A 25 -3.44 0.50 -5.90
N LEU A 26 -3.59 -0.76 -6.28
CA LEU A 26 -2.59 -1.79 -5.94
C LEU A 26 -1.24 -1.47 -6.57
N ARG A 27 -1.21 -0.99 -7.80
CA ARG A 27 0.03 -0.60 -8.47
C ARG A 27 0.70 0.58 -7.77
N GLN A 28 -0.08 1.58 -7.39
CA GLN A 28 0.42 2.75 -6.66
C GLN A 28 1.03 2.33 -5.32
N MET A 29 0.32 1.50 -4.57
CA MET A 29 0.77 1.05 -3.25
C MET A 29 1.97 0.12 -3.37
N THR A 30 2.03 -0.71 -4.41
CA THR A 30 3.20 -1.56 -4.67
C THR A 30 4.44 -0.71 -4.91
N LEU A 31 4.31 0.38 -5.67
CA LEU A 31 5.41 1.31 -5.92
C LEU A 31 5.88 1.95 -4.60
N TYR A 32 4.96 2.42 -3.78
CA TYR A 32 5.31 3.00 -2.48
C TYR A 32 6.02 1.98 -1.60
N LYS A 33 5.52 0.74 -1.56
CA LYS A 33 6.15 -0.32 -0.78
C LYS A 33 7.58 -0.56 -1.25
N LEU A 34 7.79 -0.62 -2.56
CA LEU A 34 9.12 -0.84 -3.14
C LEU A 34 10.09 0.28 -2.73
N LEU A 35 9.67 1.54 -2.90
CA LEU A 35 10.51 2.69 -2.57
C LEU A 35 10.83 2.74 -1.07
N LEU A 36 9.84 2.51 -0.22
CA LEU A 36 10.03 2.56 1.23
C LEU A 36 10.86 1.39 1.74
N SER A 37 10.77 0.24 1.08
CA SER A 37 11.64 -0.91 1.41
C SER A 37 13.11 -0.59 1.15
N MET A 38 13.40 0.29 0.19
CA MET A 38 14.76 0.74 -0.08
C MET A 38 15.24 1.74 0.97
N ILE A 39 14.33 2.56 1.51
CA ILE A 39 14.65 3.55 2.56
C ILE A 39 14.78 2.88 3.92
N TYR A 40 13.93 1.89 4.20
CA TYR A 40 13.88 1.18 5.47
C TYR A 40 14.16 -0.32 5.26
N PRO A 41 15.39 -0.71 4.91
CA PRO A 41 15.67 -2.09 4.50
C PRO A 41 15.50 -3.13 5.62
N ASN A 42 15.51 -2.69 6.88
CA ASN A 42 15.38 -3.58 8.04
C ASN A 42 13.95 -3.62 8.60
N LYS A 43 12.98 -3.04 7.90
CA LYS A 43 11.60 -2.98 8.36
C LYS A 43 10.66 -3.55 7.32
N SER A 44 9.58 -4.18 7.77
CA SER A 44 8.50 -4.59 6.88
C SER A 44 7.67 -3.37 6.50
N VAL A 45 7.29 -3.28 5.24
CA VAL A 45 6.43 -2.22 4.74
C VAL A 45 5.05 -2.79 4.48
N ARG A 46 4.04 -2.21 5.11
CA ARG A 46 2.64 -2.60 4.98
C ARG A 46 1.85 -1.45 4.38
N CYS A 47 0.81 -1.79 3.67
CA CYS A 47 -0.03 -0.81 2.97
C CYS A 47 -1.48 -0.94 3.38
N ALA A 48 -2.18 0.19 3.44
CA ALA A 48 -3.60 0.24 3.75
C ALA A 48 -4.26 1.40 3.01
N LEU A 49 -5.57 1.27 2.79
CA LEU A 49 -6.40 2.33 2.26
C LEU A 49 -7.38 2.78 3.35
N LEU A 50 -7.48 4.08 3.57
CA LEU A 50 -8.48 4.63 4.47
C LEU A 50 -9.60 5.27 3.64
N TRP A 51 -10.77 4.64 3.68
CA TRP A 51 -11.96 5.10 2.96
C TRP A 51 -12.70 6.09 3.85
N THR A 52 -12.70 7.37 3.46
CA THR A 52 -13.17 8.44 4.35
C THR A 52 -14.68 8.54 4.44
N ALA A 53 -15.42 8.09 3.43
CA ALA A 53 -16.88 8.18 3.45
C ALA A 53 -17.52 7.38 4.59
N ALA A 54 -16.90 6.27 5.00
CA ALA A 54 -17.39 5.43 6.09
C ALA A 54 -16.33 5.18 7.16
N VAL A 55 -15.22 5.91 7.13
CA VAL A 55 -14.07 5.78 8.04
C VAL A 55 -13.66 4.31 8.16
N THR A 56 -13.40 3.67 7.03
CA THR A 56 -13.05 2.25 6.96
C THR A 56 -11.58 2.09 6.58
N LEU A 57 -10.81 1.41 7.42
CA LEU A 57 -9.43 1.07 7.13
C LEU A 57 -9.39 -0.31 6.45
N GLN A 58 -8.84 -0.34 5.24
CA GLN A 58 -8.68 -1.59 4.50
C GLN A 58 -7.19 -1.90 4.37
N ILE A 59 -6.74 -2.92 5.09
CA ILE A 59 -5.35 -3.38 5.03
C ILE A 59 -5.18 -4.20 3.76
N ILE A 60 -4.15 -3.88 2.98
CA ILE A 60 -3.87 -4.58 1.73
C ILE A 60 -2.98 -5.78 2.05
N ASP A 61 -3.45 -6.98 1.68
CA ASP A 61 -2.66 -8.20 1.81
C ASP A 61 -1.41 -8.09 0.93
N ASP A 62 -0.25 -8.42 1.50
CA ASP A 62 1.03 -8.37 0.78
C ASP A 62 1.01 -9.22 -0.49
N GLY A 63 0.23 -10.30 -0.51
CA GLY A 63 0.07 -11.14 -1.70
C GLY A 63 -0.54 -10.43 -2.90
N LEU A 64 -1.22 -9.31 -2.67
CA LEU A 64 -1.79 -8.49 -3.74
C LEU A 64 -0.81 -7.46 -4.28
N LEU A 65 0.32 -7.26 -3.62
CA LEU A 65 1.33 -6.26 -3.97
C LEU A 65 2.46 -6.95 -4.72
N ASP A 66 2.40 -6.93 -6.05
CA ASP A 66 3.36 -7.61 -6.90
C ASP A 66 4.47 -6.67 -7.33
N GLU A 67 5.59 -6.68 -6.60
CA GLU A 67 6.75 -5.84 -6.89
C GLU A 67 7.41 -6.22 -8.22
N SER A 68 7.26 -7.46 -8.68
CA SER A 68 7.85 -7.90 -9.94
C SER A 68 7.26 -7.16 -11.14
N ALA A 69 6.05 -6.60 -11.00
CA ALA A 69 5.44 -5.78 -12.05
C ALA A 69 6.26 -4.53 -12.38
N PHE A 70 7.13 -4.09 -11.47
CA PHE A 70 7.98 -2.90 -11.65
C PHE A 70 9.43 -3.25 -11.98
N GLY A 71 9.79 -4.54 -11.97
CA GLY A 71 11.17 -4.95 -12.21
C GLY A 71 11.71 -4.54 -13.57
N SER A 72 10.86 -4.52 -14.58
CA SER A 72 11.24 -4.12 -15.94
C SER A 72 11.34 -2.61 -16.13
N TYR A 73 10.89 -1.82 -15.18
CA TYR A 73 10.92 -0.35 -15.25
C TYR A 73 12.09 0.26 -14.49
N ILE A 74 12.75 -0.56 -13.71
CA ILE A 74 13.90 -0.18 -12.88
C ILE A 74 15.16 -0.77 -13.51
#